data_08a5de7ef82ea605d7254b6121b09d91
#
_entry.id   08a5de7ef82ea605d7254b6121b09d91
#
_cell.length_a   1.000
_cell.length_b   1.000
_cell.length_c   1.000
_cell.angle_alpha   90.00
_cell.angle_beta   90.00
_cell.angle_gamma   90.00
#
_symmetry.space_group_name_H-M   'P 1'
#
loop_
_entity.id
_entity.type
_entity.pdbx_description
1 polymer ?
#
loop_
_entity_poly.entity_id
_entity_poly.type
_entity_poly.pdbx_seq_one_letter_code
_entity_poly.pdbx_strand_id
1 'polypeptide(L)'
;MHCIVRRPQTADLYDKSLVFDLDDTLSFADITISDSKTRYGSTRPNTPIIEKLRECHKNGWYITILTARHMRSQLNDVETCFNKLSQVTVDWLDRNEIPFDQLVFGKPYGMWYIDDKAMTLEGFQNDFTP
;
A
#
# COMPACT_ATOMS: atom_id res chain seq x y z
N MET A 1 16.36 1.77 -6.81
CA MET A 1 14.92 1.95 -6.71
C MET A 1 14.37 1.09 -5.59
N HIS A 2 13.41 1.62 -4.85
CA HIS A 2 12.90 0.96 -3.65
C HIS A 2 11.49 0.44 -3.90
N CYS A 3 11.36 -0.39 -4.94
CA CYS A 3 10.08 -0.96 -5.32
C CYS A 3 10.21 -2.41 -5.77
N ILE A 4 9.08 -3.12 -5.72
CA ILE A 4 8.94 -4.47 -6.23
C ILE A 4 7.90 -4.38 -7.34
N VAL A 5 8.30 -4.72 -8.57
CA VAL A 5 7.45 -4.63 -9.76
C VAL A 5 7.09 -6.04 -10.22
N ARG A 6 5.79 -6.35 -10.27
CA ARG A 6 5.26 -7.61 -10.78
C ARG A 6 4.76 -7.47 -12.22
N ARG A 7 4.26 -6.28 -12.56
CA ARG A 7 3.84 -5.94 -13.92
C ARG A 7 4.27 -4.52 -14.22
N PRO A 8 5.07 -4.26 -15.27
CA PRO A 8 5.45 -2.91 -15.64
C PRO A 8 4.23 -2.06 -16.02
N GLN A 9 4.23 -0.78 -15.64
CA GLN A 9 3.18 0.14 -15.99
C GLN A 9 3.46 0.71 -17.39
N THR A 10 2.58 0.40 -18.33
CA THR A 10 2.62 0.94 -19.68
C THR A 10 1.79 2.22 -19.79
N ALA A 11 2.00 3.02 -20.85
CA ALA A 11 1.36 4.32 -20.99
C ALA A 11 -0.19 4.24 -20.93
N ASP A 12 -0.78 3.20 -21.48
CA ASP A 12 -2.22 2.97 -21.48
C ASP A 12 -2.79 2.66 -20.08
N LEU A 13 -1.93 2.28 -19.14
CA LEU A 13 -2.37 1.93 -17.79
C LEU A 13 -2.37 3.11 -16.82
N TYR A 14 -1.80 4.27 -17.20
CA TYR A 14 -1.78 5.42 -16.29
C TYR A 14 -3.20 5.96 -16.01
N ASP A 15 -4.07 5.97 -17.01
CA ASP A 15 -5.45 6.45 -16.85
C ASP A 15 -6.37 5.41 -16.21
N LYS A 16 -5.88 4.20 -16.01
CA LYS A 16 -6.61 3.13 -15.32
C LYS A 16 -5.73 2.55 -14.22
N SER A 17 -5.31 3.41 -13.30
CA SER A 17 -4.43 3.04 -12.20
C SER A 17 -4.91 3.63 -10.88
N LEU A 18 -4.66 2.89 -9.81
CA LEU A 18 -4.97 3.30 -8.44
C LEU A 18 -3.70 3.15 -7.61
N VAL A 19 -3.47 4.13 -6.74
CA VAL A 19 -2.39 4.10 -5.78
C VAL A 19 -2.99 3.99 -4.39
N PHE A 20 -2.72 2.89 -3.71
CA PHE A 20 -3.20 2.64 -2.35
C PHE A 20 -2.09 2.89 -1.35
N ASP A 21 -2.41 3.61 -0.29
CA ASP A 21 -1.63 3.60 0.93
C ASP A 21 -1.79 2.23 1.62
N LEU A 22 -0.86 1.87 2.48
CA LEU A 22 -0.86 0.55 3.14
C LEU A 22 -1.36 0.65 4.59
N ASP A 23 -0.56 1.28 5.47
CA ASP A 23 -0.89 1.32 6.89
C ASP A 23 -2.06 2.26 7.15
N ASP A 24 -3.04 1.81 7.92
CA ASP A 24 -4.32 2.47 8.21
C ASP A 24 -5.23 2.65 6.98
N THR A 25 -4.88 1.99 5.88
CA THR A 25 -5.70 1.94 4.64
C THR A 25 -6.05 0.50 4.30
N LEU A 26 -5.04 -0.34 4.06
CA LEU A 26 -5.22 -1.78 3.79
C LEU A 26 -4.98 -2.63 5.03
N SER A 27 -4.26 -2.11 6.00
CA SER A 27 -3.86 -2.84 7.20
C SER A 27 -3.97 -1.96 8.44
N PHE A 28 -4.21 -2.61 9.58
CA PHE A 28 -4.23 -1.95 10.89
C PHE A 28 -3.21 -2.61 11.80
N ALA A 29 -2.18 -1.85 12.21
CA ALA A 29 -1.13 -2.34 13.07
C ALA A 29 -1.55 -2.34 14.54
N ASP A 30 -1.03 -3.32 15.29
CA ASP A 30 -1.11 -3.31 16.76
C ASP A 30 0.08 -2.51 17.28
N ILE A 31 -0.17 -1.29 17.76
CA ILE A 31 0.86 -0.39 18.24
C ILE A 31 1.53 -0.85 19.54
N THR A 32 0.97 -1.86 20.22
CA THR A 32 1.58 -2.42 21.42
C THR A 32 2.77 -3.32 21.10
N ILE A 33 2.89 -3.79 19.85
CA ILE A 33 4.03 -4.61 19.41
C ILE A 33 5.19 -3.69 19.05
N SER A 34 6.30 -3.80 19.78
CA SER A 34 7.47 -2.92 19.61
C SER A 34 8.39 -3.34 18.47
N ASP A 35 8.53 -4.64 18.21
CA ASP A 35 9.35 -5.14 17.10
C ASP A 35 8.69 -4.85 15.77
N SER A 36 9.36 -4.08 14.89
CA SER A 36 8.75 -3.62 13.64
C SER A 36 8.38 -4.76 12.69
N LYS A 37 9.22 -5.78 12.56
CA LYS A 37 8.91 -6.91 11.68
C LYS A 37 7.69 -7.70 12.17
N THR A 38 7.61 -7.95 13.47
CA THR A 38 6.46 -8.62 14.08
C THR A 38 5.21 -7.78 13.95
N ARG A 39 5.29 -6.48 14.25
CA ARG A 39 4.16 -5.57 14.14
C ARG A 39 3.58 -5.51 12.73
N TYR A 40 4.42 -5.32 11.72
CA TYR A 40 3.98 -5.22 10.34
C TYR A 40 3.62 -6.56 9.72
N GLY A 41 4.17 -7.66 10.21
CA GLY A 41 3.81 -9.01 9.78
C GLY A 41 2.51 -9.52 10.35
N SER A 42 1.98 -8.89 11.41
CA SER A 42 0.76 -9.32 12.10
C SER A 42 -0.37 -8.28 12.04
N THR A 43 -0.30 -7.33 11.13
CA THR A 43 -1.36 -6.33 10.96
C THR A 43 -2.68 -6.98 10.54
N ARG A 44 -3.78 -6.37 10.98
CA ARG A 44 -5.12 -6.83 10.65
C ARG A 44 -5.54 -6.26 9.29
N PRO A 45 -6.08 -7.07 8.36
CA PRO A 45 -6.52 -6.59 7.06
C PRO A 45 -7.79 -5.74 7.14
N ASN A 46 -7.86 -4.69 6.33
CA ASN A 46 -9.07 -3.91 6.12
C ASN A 46 -9.90 -4.59 5.02
N THR A 47 -10.68 -5.57 5.41
CA THR A 47 -11.38 -6.47 4.48
C THR A 47 -12.25 -5.76 3.44
N PRO A 48 -13.13 -4.79 3.80
CA PRO A 48 -13.96 -4.14 2.78
C PRO A 48 -13.16 -3.42 1.68
N ILE A 49 -12.09 -2.76 2.06
CA ILE A 49 -11.23 -2.05 1.11
C ILE A 49 -10.46 -3.03 0.24
N ILE A 50 -9.94 -4.11 0.84
CA ILE A 50 -9.21 -5.15 0.13
C ILE A 50 -10.11 -5.86 -0.89
N GLU A 51 -11.33 -6.17 -0.52
CA GLU A 51 -12.29 -6.80 -1.44
C GLU A 51 -12.54 -5.91 -2.66
N LYS A 52 -12.70 -4.62 -2.45
CA LYS A 52 -12.88 -3.68 -3.56
C LYS A 52 -11.62 -3.53 -4.40
N LEU A 53 -10.44 -3.52 -3.78
CA LEU A 53 -9.18 -3.55 -4.50
C LEU A 53 -9.08 -4.77 -5.42
N ARG A 54 -9.45 -5.94 -4.93
CA ARG A 54 -9.46 -7.16 -5.73
C ARG A 54 -10.41 -7.04 -6.93
N GLU A 55 -11.57 -6.45 -6.72
CA GLU A 55 -12.53 -6.19 -7.79
C GLU A 55 -11.96 -5.24 -8.85
N CYS A 56 -11.32 -4.17 -8.42
CA CYS A 56 -10.63 -3.24 -9.32
C CYS A 56 -9.57 -3.96 -10.15
N HIS A 57 -8.74 -4.77 -9.52
CA HIS A 57 -7.71 -5.53 -10.22
C HIS A 57 -8.32 -6.47 -11.27
N LYS A 58 -9.41 -7.15 -10.93
CA LYS A 58 -10.14 -8.01 -11.88
C LYS A 58 -10.68 -7.23 -13.08
N ASN A 59 -11.05 -5.97 -12.88
CA ASN A 59 -11.55 -5.11 -13.93
C ASN A 59 -10.43 -4.38 -14.71
N GLY A 60 -9.19 -4.79 -14.53
CA GLY A 60 -8.06 -4.30 -15.32
C GLY A 60 -7.37 -3.07 -14.77
N TRP A 61 -7.69 -2.63 -13.57
CA TRP A 61 -6.98 -1.52 -12.94
C TRP A 61 -5.58 -1.93 -12.55
N TYR A 62 -4.62 -1.04 -12.83
CA TYR A 62 -3.24 -1.21 -12.39
C TYR A 62 -3.14 -0.78 -10.92
N ILE A 63 -2.62 -1.66 -10.07
CA ILE A 63 -2.59 -1.43 -8.63
C ILE A 63 -1.17 -1.16 -8.17
N THR A 64 -0.95 0.04 -7.67
CA THR A 64 0.26 0.42 -6.97
C THR A 64 -0.03 0.53 -5.48
N ILE A 65 0.82 -0.07 -4.65
CA ILE A 65 0.81 0.15 -3.21
C ILE A 65 1.99 1.04 -2.88
N LEU A 66 1.73 2.20 -2.28
CA LEU A 66 2.74 3.18 -1.91
C LEU A 66 2.76 3.33 -0.40
N THR A 67 3.88 2.98 0.23
CA THR A 67 3.96 2.93 1.68
C THR A 67 4.98 3.90 2.27
N ALA A 68 4.59 4.52 3.40
CA ALA A 68 5.47 5.30 4.25
C ALA A 68 6.00 4.46 5.44
N ARG A 69 5.88 3.12 5.36
CA ARG A 69 6.32 2.24 6.45
C ARG A 69 7.72 2.59 6.92
N HIS A 70 7.84 2.81 8.23
CA HIS A 70 9.10 3.08 8.92
C HIS A 70 9.77 4.41 8.52
N MET A 71 9.14 5.21 7.64
CA MET A 71 9.74 6.45 7.14
C MET A 71 9.95 7.48 8.25
N ARG A 72 9.00 7.61 9.16
CA ARG A 72 9.11 8.54 10.29
C ARG A 72 10.25 8.16 11.22
N SER A 73 10.33 6.88 11.61
CA SER A 73 11.35 6.39 12.56
C SER A 73 12.74 6.34 11.95
N GLN A 74 12.86 6.22 10.62
CA GLN A 74 14.14 6.20 9.92
C GLN A 74 14.45 7.53 9.23
N LEU A 75 13.79 8.62 9.62
CA LEU A 75 14.04 9.98 9.12
C LEU A 75 14.02 10.06 7.59
N ASN A 76 13.05 9.39 6.97
CA ASN A 76 12.87 9.31 5.51
C ASN A 76 14.02 8.60 4.77
N ASP A 77 14.77 7.74 5.43
CA ASP A 77 15.76 6.90 4.75
C ASP A 77 15.06 5.71 4.07
N VAL A 78 14.75 5.89 2.80
CA VAL A 78 13.99 4.92 2.00
C VAL A 78 14.71 3.57 1.88
N GLU A 79 16.03 3.60 1.69
CA GLU A 79 16.82 2.37 1.55
C GLU A 79 16.74 1.51 2.79
N THR A 80 16.88 2.11 3.95
CA THR A 80 16.76 1.40 5.22
C THR A 80 15.35 0.82 5.40
N CYS A 81 14.32 1.59 5.10
CA CYS A 81 12.93 1.12 5.18
C CYS A 81 12.68 -0.08 4.27
N PHE A 82 13.14 0.02 3.03
CA PHE A 82 12.99 -1.05 2.05
C PHE A 82 13.72 -2.32 2.49
N ASN A 83 14.99 -2.19 2.85
CA ASN A 83 15.80 -3.35 3.24
C ASN A 83 15.24 -4.07 4.48
N LYS A 84 14.69 -3.31 5.42
CA LYS A 84 14.13 -3.88 6.66
C LYS A 84 12.77 -4.54 6.45
N LEU A 85 11.90 -3.95 5.66
CA LEU A 85 10.48 -4.26 5.69
C LEU A 85 9.89 -4.77 4.38
N SER A 86 10.67 -4.80 3.28
CA SER A 86 10.11 -5.22 1.99
C SER A 86 9.59 -6.65 2.02
N GLN A 87 10.36 -7.59 2.57
CA GLN A 87 9.97 -9.00 2.57
C GLN A 87 8.76 -9.26 3.46
N VAL A 88 8.73 -8.70 4.67
CA VAL A 88 7.58 -8.89 5.57
C VAL A 88 6.31 -8.27 4.98
N THR A 89 6.46 -7.18 4.24
CA THR A 89 5.34 -6.51 3.58
C THR A 89 4.79 -7.37 2.43
N VAL A 90 5.65 -7.88 1.56
CA VAL A 90 5.26 -8.76 0.46
C VAL A 90 4.58 -10.03 1.00
N ASP A 91 5.17 -10.64 2.02
CA ASP A 91 4.61 -11.86 2.62
C ASP A 91 3.21 -11.61 3.19
N TRP A 92 3.01 -10.46 3.82
CA TRP A 92 1.70 -10.09 4.36
C TRP A 92 0.68 -9.86 3.23
N LEU A 93 1.06 -9.15 2.19
CA LEU A 93 0.19 -8.90 1.03
C LEU A 93 -0.23 -10.21 0.36
N ASP A 94 0.72 -11.10 0.13
CA ASP A 94 0.45 -12.39 -0.51
C ASP A 94 -0.40 -13.29 0.37
N ARG A 95 -0.13 -13.34 1.68
CA ARG A 95 -0.90 -14.15 2.62
C ARG A 95 -2.36 -13.69 2.71
N ASN A 96 -2.61 -12.40 2.56
CA ASN A 96 -3.96 -11.83 2.56
C ASN A 96 -4.57 -11.74 1.16
N GLU A 97 -3.92 -12.31 0.17
CA GLU A 97 -4.42 -12.38 -1.21
C GLU A 97 -4.73 -11.00 -1.78
N ILE A 98 -3.84 -10.04 -1.55
CA ILE A 98 -3.96 -8.68 -2.07
C ILE A 98 -3.13 -8.59 -3.34
N PRO A 99 -3.77 -8.52 -4.53
CA PRO A 99 -3.03 -8.40 -5.78
C PRO A 99 -2.46 -6.99 -5.92
N PHE A 100 -1.23 -6.90 -6.41
CA PHE A 100 -0.62 -5.62 -6.74
C PHE A 100 0.31 -5.78 -7.93
N ASP A 101 0.42 -4.72 -8.72
CA ASP A 101 1.33 -4.69 -9.87
C ASP A 101 2.68 -4.13 -9.49
N GLN A 102 2.71 -3.20 -8.54
CA GLN A 102 3.96 -2.74 -7.92
C GLN A 102 3.75 -2.30 -6.48
N LEU A 103 4.79 -2.49 -5.69
CA LEU A 103 4.88 -2.03 -4.30
C LEU A 103 6.04 -1.03 -4.22
N VAL A 104 5.75 0.19 -3.79
CA VAL A 104 6.72 1.29 -3.75
C VAL A 104 6.91 1.73 -2.30
N PHE A 105 8.16 1.71 -1.84
CA PHE A 105 8.56 2.30 -0.57
C PHE A 105 9.02 3.73 -0.79
N GLY A 106 8.93 4.55 0.26
CA GLY A 106 9.46 5.91 0.20
C GLY A 106 8.40 6.99 0.07
N LYS A 107 7.14 6.67 0.34
CA LYS A 107 6.14 7.72 0.52
C LYS A 107 6.61 8.61 1.68
N PRO A 108 6.86 9.91 1.45
CA PRO A 108 7.29 10.78 2.54
C PRO A 108 6.25 10.80 3.65
N TYR A 109 6.71 10.74 4.91
CA TYR A 109 5.80 10.90 6.03
C TYR A 109 5.44 12.38 6.18
N GLY A 110 4.15 12.68 6.15
CA GLY A 110 3.62 14.01 6.41
C GLY A 110 2.38 13.90 7.28
N MET A 111 2.04 14.98 8.00
CA MET A 111 0.81 15.02 8.78
C MET A 111 -0.42 15.02 7.86
N TRP A 112 -0.32 15.65 6.70
CA TRP A 112 -1.37 15.74 5.70
C TRP A 112 -0.79 15.54 4.30
N TYR A 113 -1.56 14.90 3.43
CA TYR A 113 -1.24 14.79 2.01
C TYR A 113 -2.27 15.60 1.23
N ILE A 114 -1.81 16.66 0.61
CA ILE A 114 -2.66 17.57 -0.16
C ILE A 114 -2.46 17.21 -1.62
N ASP A 115 -3.50 16.73 -2.28
CA ASP A 115 -3.43 16.12 -3.60
C ASP A 115 -4.75 16.33 -4.33
N ASP A 116 -4.68 16.67 -5.62
CA ASP A 116 -5.86 16.87 -6.48
C ASP A 116 -6.57 15.56 -6.88
N LYS A 117 -5.90 14.42 -6.71
CA LYS A 117 -6.42 13.10 -7.11
C LYS A 117 -6.72 12.19 -5.93
N ALA A 118 -6.66 12.73 -4.71
CA ALA A 118 -6.88 11.94 -3.52
C ALA A 118 -8.37 11.60 -3.33
N MET A 119 -8.60 10.38 -2.89
CA MET A 119 -9.92 9.87 -2.54
C MET A 119 -9.86 9.35 -1.11
N THR A 120 -10.91 9.60 -0.31
CA THR A 120 -10.99 9.04 1.03
C THR A 120 -11.33 7.55 0.96
N LEU A 121 -11.05 6.82 2.05
CA LEU A 121 -11.44 5.41 2.14
C LEU A 121 -12.94 5.24 1.99
N GLU A 122 -13.72 6.10 2.64
CA GLU A 122 -15.18 6.07 2.54
C GLU A 122 -15.64 6.33 1.11
N GLY A 123 -15.07 7.32 0.43
CA GLY A 123 -15.38 7.61 -0.96
C GLY A 123 -15.03 6.45 -1.89
N PHE A 124 -13.89 5.81 -1.67
CA PHE A 124 -13.51 4.64 -2.44
C PHE A 124 -14.47 3.49 -2.20
N GLN A 125 -14.79 3.21 -0.95
CA GLN A 125 -15.67 2.09 -0.59
C GLN A 125 -17.08 2.28 -1.12
N ASN A 126 -17.63 3.49 -1.03
CA ASN A 126 -19.05 3.75 -1.28
C ASN A 126 -19.35 4.28 -2.69
N ASP A 127 -18.44 5.05 -3.28
CA ASP A 127 -18.74 5.82 -4.50
C ASP A 127 -17.92 5.38 -5.72
N PHE A 128 -16.78 4.71 -5.52
CA PHE A 128 -15.96 4.30 -6.66
C PHE A 128 -16.52 3.06 -7.35
N THR A 129 -16.66 3.14 -8.67
CA THR A 129 -17.09 2.00 -9.50
C THR A 129 -15.88 1.47 -10.27
N PRO A 130 -15.48 0.24 -10.04
CA PRO A 130 -14.31 -0.36 -10.73
C PRO A 130 -14.46 -0.48 -12.23
#